data_ceb1e9a8d9fac08b0107234bdffeeaa0
#
_entry.id   ceb1e9a8d9fac08b0107234bdffeeaa0
#
_cell.length_a   1.000
_cell.length_b   1.000
_cell.length_c   1.000
_cell.angle_alpha   90.00
_cell.angle_beta   90.00
_cell.angle_gamma   90.00
#
_symmetry.space_group_name_H-M   'P 1'
#
loop_
_entity.id
_entity.type
_entity.pdbx_description
1 polymer ?
#
loop_
_entity_poly.entity_id
_entity_poly.type
_entity_poly.pdbx_seq_one_letter_code
_entity_poly.pdbx_strand_id
1 'polypeptide(L)'
;GKSTLMNALVGEKLSIITSKAQTTRHRIMGIVNGEDFQIVYSDTPGILKPAYKLQESMMNFVRGAVSDADVVLYVTDTVEEQGERSAEIIEKIKLSGIPTIVVINKIDLTTQEKLEKIVAEWHERLPEAVIVPASAKEQFNIEAIFAKILENLPEGEPYYPKDTLTDKTLRFFASEIIREK
;
A
#
# COMPACT_ATOMS: atom_id res chain seq x y z
N GLY A 1 -2.65 -1.32 8.76
CA GLY A 1 -1.84 -0.32 8.09
C GLY A 1 -2.20 -0.17 6.62
N LYS A 2 -1.68 -1.04 5.74
CA LYS A 2 -1.88 -0.94 4.27
C LYS A 2 -3.35 -0.98 3.86
N SER A 3 -4.10 -1.98 4.33
CA SER A 3 -5.51 -2.14 3.95
C SER A 3 -6.39 -0.99 4.44
N THR A 4 -6.10 -0.44 5.62
CA THR A 4 -6.77 0.77 6.13
C THR A 4 -6.48 1.97 5.22
N LEU A 5 -5.23 2.16 4.80
CA LEU A 5 -4.83 3.20 3.88
C LEU A 5 -5.48 3.04 2.51
N MET A 6 -5.48 1.82 1.95
CA MET A 6 -6.15 1.53 0.69
C MET A 6 -7.63 1.84 0.74
N ASN A 7 -8.35 1.40 1.79
CA ASN A 7 -9.76 1.71 1.95
C ASN A 7 -10.02 3.22 2.06
N ALA A 8 -9.12 3.97 2.71
CA ALA A 8 -9.21 5.44 2.78
C ALA A 8 -8.99 6.10 1.41
N LEU A 9 -8.03 5.62 0.62
CA LEU A 9 -7.73 6.15 -0.72
C LEU A 9 -8.82 5.82 -1.75
N VAL A 10 -9.42 4.64 -1.65
CA VAL A 10 -10.52 4.21 -2.53
C VAL A 10 -11.87 4.83 -2.11
N GLY A 11 -12.04 5.14 -0.82
CA GLY A 11 -13.30 5.62 -0.25
C GLY A 11 -14.30 4.52 0.08
N GLU A 12 -13.94 3.24 -0.11
CA GLU A 12 -14.79 2.07 0.10
C GLU A 12 -14.06 0.96 0.86
N LYS A 13 -14.79 0.14 1.60
CA LYS A 13 -14.22 -0.99 2.35
C LYS A 13 -14.01 -2.20 1.43
N LEU A 14 -12.87 -2.27 0.76
CA LEU A 14 -12.48 -3.39 -0.12
C LEU A 14 -11.63 -4.44 0.58
N SER A 15 -10.84 -4.07 1.58
CA SER A 15 -9.97 -4.98 2.32
C SER A 15 -10.41 -5.12 3.76
N ILE A 16 -10.23 -6.30 4.34
CA ILE A 16 -10.51 -6.52 5.77
C ILE A 16 -9.49 -5.82 6.65
N ILE A 17 -9.96 -5.27 7.75
CA ILE A 17 -9.16 -4.55 8.74
C ILE A 17 -9.30 -5.23 10.08
N THR A 18 -8.23 -5.81 10.59
CA THR A 18 -8.18 -6.40 11.94
C THR A 18 -6.90 -5.99 12.66
N SER A 19 -6.85 -6.19 13.98
CA SER A 19 -5.65 -6.02 14.79
C SER A 19 -4.60 -7.12 14.55
N LYS A 20 -4.99 -8.23 13.90
CA LYS A 20 -4.08 -9.33 13.56
C LYS A 20 -3.25 -9.00 12.33
N ALA A 21 -1.97 -9.31 12.36
CA ALA A 21 -1.11 -9.22 11.19
C ALA A 21 -1.56 -10.19 10.07
N GLN A 22 -1.22 -9.85 8.81
CA GLN A 22 -1.43 -10.73 7.65
C GLN A 22 -2.91 -11.05 7.36
N THR A 23 -3.78 -10.05 7.47
CA THR A 23 -5.21 -10.20 7.18
C THR A 23 -5.49 -10.33 5.69
N THR A 24 -4.74 -9.64 4.84
CA THR A 24 -4.85 -9.72 3.37
C THR A 24 -4.05 -10.91 2.86
N ARG A 25 -4.72 -11.88 2.26
CA ARG A 25 -4.11 -13.12 1.72
C ARG A 25 -4.03 -13.15 0.21
N HIS A 26 -4.82 -12.31 -0.46
CA HIS A 26 -4.91 -12.21 -1.90
C HIS A 26 -4.62 -10.78 -2.33
N ARG A 27 -4.14 -10.60 -3.56
CA ARG A 27 -4.08 -9.28 -4.18
C ARG A 27 -5.50 -8.81 -4.47
N ILE A 28 -5.85 -7.63 -3.98
CA ILE A 28 -7.17 -7.01 -4.17
C ILE A 28 -6.96 -5.71 -4.91
N MET A 29 -7.69 -5.49 -5.99
CA MET A 29 -7.66 -4.23 -6.72
C MET A 29 -8.81 -3.33 -6.32
N GLY A 30 -8.50 -2.07 -6.03
CA GLY A 30 -9.45 -0.99 -5.84
C GLY A 30 -9.26 0.04 -6.94
N ILE A 31 -10.35 0.44 -7.60
CA ILE A 31 -10.31 1.32 -8.75
C ILE A 31 -10.99 2.62 -8.41
N VAL A 32 -10.26 3.73 -8.59
CA VAL A 32 -10.79 5.09 -8.43
C VAL A 32 -10.80 5.77 -9.77
N ASN A 33 -11.98 6.24 -10.17
CA ASN A 33 -12.20 6.93 -11.44
C ASN A 33 -12.46 8.41 -11.22
N GLY A 34 -11.73 9.27 -11.93
CA GLY A 34 -12.00 10.69 -12.07
C GLY A 34 -12.43 11.05 -13.49
N GLU A 35 -12.61 12.34 -13.78
CA GLU A 35 -12.93 12.81 -15.13
C GLU A 35 -11.82 12.45 -16.12
N ASP A 36 -10.57 12.68 -15.74
CA ASP A 36 -9.37 12.60 -16.56
C ASP A 36 -8.31 11.63 -16.00
N PHE A 37 -8.64 10.82 -15.01
CA PHE A 37 -7.74 9.81 -14.45
C PHE A 37 -8.45 8.52 -14.07
N GLN A 38 -7.68 7.45 -13.97
CA GLN A 38 -8.05 6.19 -13.33
C GLN A 38 -6.86 5.68 -12.52
N ILE A 39 -7.07 5.45 -11.22
CA ILE A 39 -6.06 4.84 -10.34
C ILE A 39 -6.50 3.42 -10.02
N VAL A 40 -5.65 2.45 -10.31
CA VAL A 40 -5.85 1.05 -9.92
C VAL A 40 -4.93 0.74 -8.75
N TYR A 41 -5.47 0.76 -7.54
CA TYR A 41 -4.76 0.36 -6.34
C TYR A 41 -4.69 -1.16 -6.23
N SER A 42 -3.53 -1.67 -5.90
CA SER A 42 -3.33 -3.09 -5.64
C SER A 42 -2.95 -3.30 -4.18
N ASP A 43 -3.90 -3.70 -3.33
CA ASP A 43 -3.59 -4.09 -1.95
C ASP A 43 -2.96 -5.47 -1.93
N THR A 44 -1.81 -5.57 -1.32
CA THR A 44 -1.00 -6.79 -1.25
C THR A 44 -0.93 -7.31 0.17
N PRO A 45 -0.67 -8.62 0.36
CA PRO A 45 -0.26 -9.15 1.64
C PRO A 45 0.93 -8.38 2.24
N GLY A 46 1.05 -8.37 3.57
CA GLY A 46 2.20 -7.77 4.25
C GLY A 46 3.51 -8.48 3.91
N ILE A 47 4.61 -7.73 3.88
CA ILE A 47 5.95 -8.30 3.73
C ILE A 47 6.26 -9.16 4.95
N LEU A 48 6.63 -10.42 4.73
CA LEU A 48 6.88 -11.39 5.78
C LEU A 48 7.97 -12.39 5.36
N LYS A 49 8.59 -13.04 6.34
CA LYS A 49 9.48 -14.18 6.10
C LYS A 49 8.62 -15.44 6.02
N PRO A 50 8.57 -16.13 4.88
CA PRO A 50 7.74 -17.31 4.74
C PRO A 50 8.17 -18.43 5.70
N ALA A 51 7.22 -18.94 6.47
CA ALA A 51 7.42 -20.13 7.31
C ALA A 51 6.69 -21.35 6.73
N TYR A 52 5.75 -21.16 5.80
CA TYR A 52 5.00 -22.22 5.15
C TYR A 52 4.48 -21.75 3.76
N LYS A 53 4.04 -22.72 2.93
CA LYS A 53 3.70 -22.50 1.51
C LYS A 53 2.70 -21.35 1.23
N LEU A 54 1.71 -21.14 2.10
CA LEU A 54 0.76 -20.03 1.93
C LEU A 54 1.48 -18.66 2.00
N GLN A 55 2.42 -18.52 2.93
CA GLN A 55 3.17 -17.26 3.09
C GLN A 55 4.13 -17.01 1.92
N GLU A 56 4.67 -18.06 1.32
CA GLU A 56 5.47 -17.98 0.10
C GLU A 56 4.62 -17.45 -1.07
N SER A 57 3.40 -17.98 -1.25
CA SER A 57 2.46 -17.48 -2.24
C SER A 57 2.09 -15.99 -1.99
N MET A 58 1.92 -15.59 -0.75
CA MET A 58 1.67 -14.18 -0.38
C MET A 58 2.85 -13.28 -0.80
N MET A 59 4.11 -13.73 -0.61
CA MET A 59 5.29 -12.98 -1.06
C MET A 59 5.38 -12.88 -2.59
N ASN A 60 4.94 -13.91 -3.33
CA ASN A 60 4.88 -13.85 -4.79
C ASN A 60 3.88 -12.78 -5.27
N PHE A 61 2.76 -12.59 -4.58
CA PHE A 61 1.85 -11.47 -4.87
C PHE A 61 2.52 -10.10 -4.67
N VAL A 62 3.31 -9.95 -3.61
CA VAL A 62 4.07 -8.71 -3.36
C VAL A 62 5.08 -8.45 -4.48
N ARG A 63 5.87 -9.47 -4.85
CA ARG A 63 6.87 -9.36 -5.92
C ARG A 63 6.23 -9.03 -7.28
N GLY A 64 5.11 -9.68 -7.60
CA GLY A 64 4.35 -9.41 -8.82
C GLY A 64 3.77 -7.99 -8.83
N ALA A 65 3.19 -7.53 -7.73
CA ALA A 65 2.64 -6.19 -7.63
C ALA A 65 3.70 -5.11 -7.87
N VAL A 66 4.92 -5.26 -7.35
CA VAL A 66 6.03 -4.32 -7.61
C VAL A 66 6.42 -4.32 -9.09
N SER A 67 6.43 -5.49 -9.75
CA SER A 67 6.80 -5.58 -11.17
C SER A 67 5.78 -4.97 -12.12
N ASP A 68 4.51 -4.96 -11.72
CA ASP A 68 3.39 -4.47 -12.54
C ASP A 68 3.03 -2.99 -12.27
N ALA A 69 3.64 -2.37 -11.27
CA ALA A 69 3.27 -1.05 -10.81
C ALA A 69 3.85 0.06 -11.67
N ASP A 70 3.07 1.12 -11.93
CA ASP A 70 3.55 2.41 -12.46
C ASP A 70 4.04 3.34 -11.33
N VAL A 71 3.47 3.19 -10.13
CA VAL A 71 3.86 3.88 -8.90
C VAL A 71 3.82 2.89 -7.73
N VAL A 72 4.83 2.89 -6.89
CA VAL A 72 4.90 2.05 -5.70
C VAL A 72 4.55 2.88 -4.46
N LEU A 73 3.53 2.44 -3.73
CA LEU A 73 3.26 2.90 -2.37
C LEU A 73 3.89 1.93 -1.37
N TYR A 74 5.00 2.31 -0.78
CA TYR A 74 5.62 1.54 0.30
C TYR A 74 5.09 2.02 1.64
N VAL A 75 4.26 1.20 2.29
CA VAL A 75 3.60 1.58 3.55
C VAL A 75 4.32 0.96 4.73
N THR A 76 4.86 1.82 5.57
CA THR A 76 5.45 1.48 6.87
C THR A 76 4.67 2.16 8.00
N ASP A 77 5.06 1.95 9.24
CA ASP A 77 4.49 2.68 10.37
C ASP A 77 5.55 3.04 11.43
N THR A 78 5.12 3.79 12.44
CA THR A 78 6.00 4.32 13.50
C THR A 78 6.20 3.34 14.66
N VAL A 79 5.58 2.17 14.63
CA VAL A 79 5.53 1.20 15.74
C VAL A 79 6.42 -0.01 15.47
N GLU A 80 6.44 -0.50 14.24
CA GLU A 80 7.24 -1.68 13.88
C GLU A 80 8.70 -1.29 13.61
N GLU A 81 9.64 -1.98 14.24
CA GLU A 81 11.05 -1.89 13.87
C GLU A 81 11.24 -2.41 12.45
N GLN A 82 11.93 -1.60 11.64
CA GLN A 82 12.27 -1.92 10.24
C GLN A 82 13.31 -3.05 10.20
N GLY A 83 12.84 -4.29 10.26
CA GLY A 83 13.71 -5.46 10.23
C GLY A 83 14.27 -5.78 8.83
N GLU A 84 15.20 -6.73 8.76
CA GLU A 84 15.80 -7.27 7.53
C GLU A 84 14.79 -7.80 6.50
N ARG A 85 13.54 -8.01 6.93
CA ARG A 85 12.45 -8.60 6.13
C ARG A 85 12.05 -7.78 4.90
N SER A 86 12.28 -6.48 4.93
CA SER A 86 11.93 -5.58 3.84
C SER A 86 13.09 -5.32 2.87
N ALA A 87 14.32 -5.74 3.18
CA ALA A 87 15.51 -5.42 2.40
C ALA A 87 15.41 -5.90 0.95
N GLU A 88 14.96 -7.12 0.71
CA GLU A 88 14.77 -7.67 -0.66
C GLU A 88 13.81 -6.83 -1.49
N ILE A 89 12.69 -6.43 -0.89
CA ILE A 89 11.67 -5.62 -1.58
C ILE A 89 12.17 -4.20 -1.82
N ILE A 90 12.88 -3.61 -0.86
CA ILE A 90 13.48 -2.27 -1.00
C ILE A 90 14.53 -2.28 -2.13
N GLU A 91 15.40 -3.28 -2.20
CA GLU A 91 16.36 -3.42 -3.30
C GLU A 91 15.65 -3.59 -4.66
N LYS A 92 14.60 -4.39 -4.72
CA LYS A 92 13.79 -4.54 -5.94
C LYS A 92 13.17 -3.22 -6.38
N ILE A 93 12.66 -2.43 -5.43
CA ILE A 93 12.13 -1.08 -5.69
C ILE A 93 13.22 -0.17 -6.24
N LYS A 94 14.39 -0.12 -5.61
CA LYS A 94 15.53 0.68 -6.09
C LYS A 94 15.91 0.34 -7.52
N LEU A 95 16.05 -0.96 -7.82
CA LEU A 95 16.47 -1.44 -9.13
C LEU A 95 15.40 -1.25 -10.22
N SER A 96 14.14 -1.12 -9.84
CA SER A 96 13.04 -0.96 -10.79
C SER A 96 12.99 0.41 -11.43
N GLY A 97 13.51 1.45 -10.77
CA GLY A 97 13.37 2.85 -11.19
C GLY A 97 11.94 3.39 -11.18
N ILE A 98 11.00 2.65 -10.59
CA ILE A 98 9.58 3.04 -10.50
C ILE A 98 9.42 4.16 -9.48
N PRO A 99 8.68 5.25 -9.79
CA PRO A 99 8.36 6.29 -8.83
C PRO A 99 7.80 5.70 -7.53
N THR A 100 8.42 6.01 -6.40
CA THR A 100 8.08 5.40 -5.12
C THR A 100 7.68 6.46 -4.10
N ILE A 101 6.58 6.22 -3.43
CA ILE A 101 6.08 7.02 -2.32
C ILE A 101 6.14 6.17 -1.05
N VAL A 102 6.96 6.58 -0.09
CA VAL A 102 7.03 5.94 1.24
C VAL A 102 6.02 6.62 2.15
N VAL A 103 5.01 5.89 2.56
CA VAL A 103 4.00 6.37 3.51
C VAL A 103 4.37 5.88 4.90
N ILE A 104 4.72 6.82 5.79
CA ILE A 104 4.93 6.54 7.21
C ILE A 104 3.59 6.70 7.93
N ASN A 105 2.88 5.60 8.11
CA ASN A 105 1.53 5.59 8.70
C ASN A 105 1.58 5.58 10.23
N LYS A 106 0.44 5.81 10.88
CA LYS A 106 0.25 5.81 12.33
C LYS A 106 1.06 6.89 13.06
N ILE A 107 1.25 8.06 12.45
CA ILE A 107 1.96 9.17 13.09
C ILE A 107 1.26 9.67 14.36
N ASP A 108 -0.04 9.39 14.50
CA ASP A 108 -0.83 9.62 15.72
C ASP A 108 -0.31 8.87 16.95
N LEU A 109 0.55 7.86 16.78
CA LEU A 109 1.13 7.03 17.83
C LEU A 109 2.59 7.37 18.16
N THR A 110 3.15 8.45 17.61
CA THR A 110 4.57 8.80 17.78
C THR A 110 4.76 10.28 18.12
N THR A 111 5.97 10.63 18.56
CA THR A 111 6.39 12.01 18.77
C THR A 111 7.07 12.56 17.52
N GLN A 112 7.13 13.90 17.41
CA GLN A 112 7.79 14.56 16.29
C GLN A 112 9.27 14.18 16.16
N GLU A 113 10.01 14.12 17.25
CA GLU A 113 11.43 13.72 17.23
C GLU A 113 11.66 12.31 16.67
N LYS A 114 10.77 11.35 17.03
CA LYS A 114 10.85 9.99 16.47
C LYS A 114 10.49 9.97 15.00
N LEU A 115 9.48 10.73 14.62
CA LEU A 115 9.06 10.84 13.23
C LEU A 115 10.18 11.40 12.35
N GLU A 116 10.87 12.45 12.78
CA GLU A 116 11.99 13.06 12.06
C GLU A 116 13.13 12.05 11.83
N LYS A 117 13.44 11.23 12.83
CA LYS A 117 14.44 10.14 12.71
C LYS A 117 14.01 9.09 11.67
N ILE A 118 12.75 8.66 11.72
CA ILE A 118 12.22 7.67 10.77
C ILE A 118 12.24 8.25 9.34
N VAL A 119 11.89 9.51 9.16
CA VAL A 119 11.96 10.19 7.87
C VAL A 119 13.40 10.23 7.35
N ALA A 120 14.36 10.59 8.19
CA ALA A 120 15.79 10.62 7.82
C ALA A 120 16.30 9.23 7.40
N GLU A 121 15.95 8.18 8.16
CA GLU A 121 16.31 6.80 7.81
C GLU A 121 15.74 6.37 6.46
N TRP A 122 14.51 6.76 6.12
CA TRP A 122 13.91 6.45 4.83
C TRP A 122 14.54 7.22 3.69
N HIS A 123 14.98 8.47 3.90
CA HIS A 123 15.75 9.21 2.91
C HIS A 123 17.11 8.55 2.60
N GLU A 124 17.75 7.95 3.60
CA GLU A 124 18.99 7.18 3.38
C GLU A 124 18.72 5.87 2.62
N ARG A 125 17.63 5.18 2.94
CA ARG A 125 17.28 3.90 2.32
C ARG A 125 16.78 4.04 0.88
N LEU A 126 15.94 5.02 0.62
CA LEU A 126 15.30 5.29 -0.67
C LEU A 126 15.41 6.79 -1.01
N PRO A 127 16.59 7.27 -1.45
CA PRO A 127 16.82 8.70 -1.69
C PRO A 127 15.90 9.32 -2.76
N GLU A 128 15.51 8.52 -3.74
CA GLU A 128 14.62 8.95 -4.85
C GLU A 128 13.11 8.93 -4.46
N ALA A 129 12.77 8.38 -3.30
CA ALA A 129 11.37 8.25 -2.91
C ALA A 129 10.84 9.54 -2.27
N VAL A 130 9.57 9.82 -2.54
CA VAL A 130 8.81 10.86 -1.81
C VAL A 130 8.33 10.28 -0.49
N ILE A 131 8.64 10.92 0.63
CA ILE A 131 8.24 10.46 1.95
C ILE A 131 7.05 11.28 2.45
N VAL A 132 5.97 10.60 2.80
CA VAL A 132 4.73 11.22 3.28
C VAL A 132 4.34 10.63 4.63
N PRO A 133 4.52 11.37 5.73
CA PRO A 133 3.95 11.00 7.02
C PRO A 133 2.42 11.13 6.99
N ALA A 134 1.70 10.11 7.49
CA ALA A 134 0.25 10.06 7.45
C ALA A 134 -0.36 9.30 8.62
N SER A 135 -1.66 9.49 8.83
CA SER A 135 -2.48 8.61 9.65
C SER A 135 -3.75 8.22 8.88
N ALA A 136 -3.81 6.97 8.44
CA ALA A 136 -4.98 6.45 7.75
C ALA A 136 -6.21 6.39 8.67
N LYS A 137 -5.99 6.20 9.99
CA LYS A 137 -7.04 6.19 10.99
C LYS A 137 -7.66 7.57 11.17
N GLU A 138 -6.84 8.59 11.31
CA GLU A 138 -7.26 9.97 11.54
C GLU A 138 -7.49 10.75 10.22
N GLN A 139 -7.42 10.09 9.07
CA GLN A 139 -7.56 10.68 7.73
C GLN A 139 -6.56 11.82 7.44
N PHE A 140 -5.40 11.81 8.12
CA PHE A 140 -4.40 12.86 7.97
C PHE A 140 -3.46 12.57 6.80
N ASN A 141 -3.21 13.57 5.96
CA ASN A 141 -2.35 13.52 4.76
C ASN A 141 -2.78 12.50 3.68
N ILE A 142 -4.01 11.99 3.71
CA ILE A 142 -4.53 11.09 2.67
C ILE A 142 -4.59 11.81 1.32
N GLU A 143 -5.06 13.06 1.30
CA GLU A 143 -5.10 13.89 0.07
C GLU A 143 -3.71 14.17 -0.49
N ALA A 144 -2.71 14.37 0.38
CA ALA A 144 -1.32 14.56 -0.05
C ALA A 144 -0.76 13.32 -0.73
N ILE A 145 -1.05 12.12 -0.20
CA ILE A 145 -0.68 10.85 -0.84
C ILE A 145 -1.36 10.74 -2.20
N PHE A 146 -2.65 11.03 -2.28
CA PHE A 146 -3.42 10.97 -3.52
C PHE A 146 -2.85 11.91 -4.59
N ALA A 147 -2.54 13.16 -4.23
CA ALA A 147 -1.92 14.13 -5.12
C ALA A 147 -0.56 13.63 -5.65
N LYS A 148 0.28 13.06 -4.78
CA LYS A 148 1.59 12.50 -5.19
C LYS A 148 1.45 11.29 -6.11
N ILE A 149 0.42 10.48 -5.94
CA ILE A 149 0.12 9.40 -6.88
C ILE A 149 -0.21 9.98 -8.25
N LEU A 150 -1.15 10.93 -8.34
CA LEU A 150 -1.54 11.55 -9.61
C LEU A 150 -0.37 12.20 -10.34
N GLU A 151 0.52 12.90 -9.63
CA GLU A 151 1.72 13.52 -10.20
C GLU A 151 2.66 12.52 -10.87
N ASN A 152 2.67 11.26 -10.42
CA ASN A 152 3.60 10.22 -10.87
C ASN A 152 2.96 9.18 -11.79
N LEU A 153 1.65 9.22 -12.02
CA LEU A 153 1.00 8.31 -12.95
C LEU A 153 1.34 8.66 -14.40
N PRO A 154 1.60 7.66 -15.26
CA PRO A 154 1.78 7.88 -16.68
C PRO A 154 0.46 8.24 -17.35
N GLU A 155 0.52 8.97 -18.47
CA GLU A 155 -0.61 9.18 -19.36
C GLU A 155 -0.95 7.89 -20.11
N GLY A 156 -2.24 7.62 -20.30
CA GLY A 156 -2.71 6.43 -21.02
C GLY A 156 -4.22 6.26 -20.97
N GLU A 157 -4.70 5.27 -21.71
CA GLU A 157 -6.10 4.87 -21.70
C GLU A 157 -6.47 4.15 -20.40
N PRO A 158 -7.69 4.29 -19.88
CA PRO A 158 -8.12 3.57 -18.68
C PRO A 158 -8.15 2.06 -18.92
N TYR A 159 -7.66 1.30 -17.95
CA TYR A 159 -7.62 -0.18 -18.00
C TYR A 159 -8.99 -0.82 -17.77
N TYR A 160 -9.88 -0.14 -17.06
CA TYR A 160 -11.20 -0.64 -16.68
C TYR A 160 -12.29 0.34 -17.05
N PRO A 161 -13.55 -0.13 -17.29
CA PRO A 161 -14.70 0.77 -17.40
C PRO A 161 -14.80 1.72 -16.20
N LYS A 162 -15.25 2.96 -16.44
CA LYS A 162 -15.29 4.02 -15.40
C LYS A 162 -16.28 3.75 -14.24
N ASP A 163 -17.13 2.74 -14.34
CA ASP A 163 -18.06 2.29 -13.30
C ASP A 163 -17.52 1.12 -12.46
N THR A 164 -16.32 0.62 -12.79
CA THR A 164 -15.69 -0.51 -12.09
C THR A 164 -15.00 -0.02 -10.81
N LEU A 165 -15.32 -0.66 -9.67
CA LEU A 165 -14.74 -0.36 -8.36
C LEU A 165 -13.64 -1.35 -7.95
N THR A 166 -13.72 -2.61 -8.40
CA THR A 166 -12.82 -3.69 -8.00
C THR A 166 -12.84 -4.84 -9.01
N ASP A 167 -11.80 -5.67 -8.97
CA ASP A 167 -11.68 -6.91 -9.73
C ASP A 167 -12.36 -8.13 -9.07
N LYS A 168 -12.91 -7.97 -7.85
CA LYS A 168 -13.47 -9.06 -7.05
C LYS A 168 -14.99 -9.13 -7.11
N THR A 169 -15.51 -10.36 -6.94
CA THR A 169 -16.97 -10.61 -6.91
C THR A 169 -17.56 -10.32 -5.53
N LEU A 170 -18.86 -10.09 -5.45
CA LEU A 170 -19.60 -9.96 -4.19
C LEU A 170 -19.40 -11.19 -3.29
N ARG A 171 -19.33 -12.40 -3.86
CA ARG A 171 -19.06 -13.64 -3.12
C ARG A 171 -17.70 -13.61 -2.41
N PHE A 172 -16.67 -13.05 -3.05
CA PHE A 172 -15.36 -12.86 -2.44
C PHE A 172 -15.49 -11.96 -1.19
N PHE A 173 -16.15 -10.80 -1.30
CA PHE A 173 -16.32 -9.89 -0.17
C PHE A 173 -17.14 -10.49 0.97
N ALA A 174 -18.19 -11.26 0.66
CA ALA A 174 -18.94 -11.97 1.68
C ALA A 174 -18.06 -12.95 2.47
N SER A 175 -17.19 -13.70 1.80
CA SER A 175 -16.23 -14.61 2.46
C SER A 175 -15.19 -13.87 3.30
N GLU A 176 -14.70 -12.72 2.84
CA GLU A 176 -13.76 -11.90 3.59
C GLU A 176 -14.39 -11.27 4.84
N ILE A 177 -15.65 -10.82 4.78
CA ILE A 177 -16.40 -10.29 5.93
C ILE A 177 -16.59 -11.37 6.99
N ILE A 178 -16.89 -12.63 6.59
CA ILE A 178 -17.00 -13.76 7.51
C ILE A 178 -15.64 -14.05 8.17
N ARG A 179 -14.55 -13.94 7.42
CA ARG A 179 -13.20 -14.17 7.93
C ARG A 179 -12.69 -13.05 8.86
N GLU A 180 -13.24 -11.83 8.76
CA GLU A 180 -12.90 -10.70 9.61
C GLU A 180 -13.38 -10.91 11.07
N LYS A 181 -14.49 -11.62 11.29
CA LYS A 181 -15.06 -11.94 12.60
C LYS A 181 -14.38 -13.15 13.24
#